data_982f0e5683d548e247b2bf5a863be257
#
_entry.id   982f0e5683d548e247b2bf5a863be257
#
_cell.length_a   1.000
_cell.length_b   1.000
_cell.length_c   1.000
_cell.angle_alpha   90.00
_cell.angle_beta   90.00
_cell.angle_gamma   90.00
#
_symmetry.space_group_name_H-M   'P 1'
#
loop_
_entity.id
_entity.type
_entity.pdbx_description
1 polymer ?
#
loop_
_entity_poly.entity_id
_entity_poly.type
_entity_poly.pdbx_seq_one_letter_code
_entity_poly.pdbx_strand_id
1 'polypeptide(L)'
;LSDFDGRTSKLSEYTGNGNWTLVMIWSSTCGTCRREAPRIEAFHQRHANAGVEVLGISVDSLEGVMNARRFVRQNRLTFPNLVGDPEDVALLYLDTTGTHLLGTPGFLLFNPRGRLRTFGVGPVDVGRLDRIVGEISLVR
;
A
#
# COMPACT_ATOMS: atom_id res chain seq x y z
N LEU A 1 4.48 5.52 11.73
CA LEU A 1 3.28 5.87 10.95
C LEU A 1 2.13 6.20 11.89
N SER A 2 1.13 6.86 11.33
CA SER A 2 -0.09 7.20 12.05
C SER A 2 -1.30 6.91 11.17
N ASP A 3 -2.47 6.69 11.79
CA ASP A 3 -3.71 6.80 11.04
C ASP A 3 -4.00 8.28 10.78
N PHE A 4 -5.06 8.58 10.05
CA PHE A 4 -5.38 9.97 9.69
C PHE A 4 -5.89 10.80 10.88
N ASP A 5 -6.20 10.17 12.01
CA ASP A 5 -6.59 10.84 13.24
C ASP A 5 -5.40 11.06 14.20
N GLY A 6 -4.20 10.69 13.77
CA GLY A 6 -2.96 10.92 14.51
C GLY A 6 -2.59 9.82 15.49
N ARG A 7 -3.31 8.69 15.49
CA ARG A 7 -2.95 7.55 16.34
C ARG A 7 -1.79 6.78 15.72
N THR A 8 -0.80 6.45 16.54
CA THR A 8 0.36 5.66 16.07
C THR A 8 -0.09 4.30 15.54
N SER A 9 0.48 3.92 14.40
CA SER A 9 0.22 2.64 13.77
C SER A 9 1.49 2.11 13.13
N LYS A 10 1.59 0.79 13.00
CA LYS A 10 2.76 0.11 12.44
C LYS A 10 2.35 -0.78 11.28
N LEU A 11 3.23 -0.90 10.29
CA LEU A 11 3.01 -1.81 9.16
C LEU A 11 2.77 -3.24 9.64
N SER A 12 3.48 -3.68 10.68
CA SER A 12 3.35 -5.04 11.22
C SER A 12 1.95 -5.36 11.73
N GLU A 13 1.11 -4.38 11.99
CA GLU A 13 -0.27 -4.59 12.37
C GLU A 13 -1.15 -5.04 11.20
N TYR A 14 -0.66 -4.88 9.96
CA TYR A 14 -1.39 -5.18 8.73
C TYR A 14 -0.82 -6.37 7.97
N THR A 15 0.29 -6.92 8.42
CA THR A 15 0.98 -8.04 7.74
C THR A 15 1.07 -9.25 8.65
N GLY A 16 1.27 -10.43 8.04
CA GLY A 16 1.50 -11.66 8.81
C GLY A 16 0.27 -12.19 9.54
N ASN A 17 -0.91 -11.83 9.08
CA ASN A 17 -2.18 -12.17 9.73
C ASN A 17 -2.97 -13.25 8.97
N GLY A 18 -2.32 -13.99 8.07
CA GLY A 18 -2.96 -15.02 7.27
C GLY A 18 -3.48 -14.53 5.94
N ASN A 19 -3.41 -13.22 5.68
CA ASN A 19 -3.82 -12.63 4.40
C ASN A 19 -2.62 -12.04 3.66
N TRP A 20 -2.71 -12.00 2.33
CA TRP A 20 -1.81 -11.20 1.53
C TRP A 20 -2.04 -9.72 1.85
N THR A 21 -0.98 -8.91 1.82
CA THR A 21 -1.09 -7.46 2.01
C THR A 21 -0.35 -6.74 0.89
N LEU A 22 -1.10 -5.98 0.10
CA LEU A 22 -0.52 -5.07 -0.89
C LEU A 22 -0.46 -3.68 -0.28
N VAL A 23 0.74 -3.11 -0.20
CA VAL A 23 0.96 -1.75 0.30
C VAL A 23 1.21 -0.84 -0.90
N MET A 24 0.48 0.27 -0.96
CA MET A 24 0.69 1.34 -1.94
C MET A 24 1.17 2.59 -1.21
N ILE A 25 2.42 2.97 -1.45
CA ILE A 25 2.99 4.23 -0.93
C ILE A 25 2.67 5.32 -1.94
N TRP A 26 2.07 6.42 -1.49
CA TRP A 26 1.57 7.45 -2.39
C TRP A 26 1.70 8.85 -1.79
N SER A 27 1.60 9.85 -2.66
CA SER A 27 1.55 11.26 -2.28
C SER A 27 0.32 11.92 -2.91
N SER A 28 -0.31 12.83 -2.20
CA SER A 28 -1.47 13.56 -2.70
C SER A 28 -1.15 14.43 -3.91
N THR A 29 0.13 14.76 -4.12
CA THR A 29 0.59 15.58 -5.25
C THR A 29 1.12 14.77 -6.41
N CYS A 30 1.10 13.45 -6.31
CA CYS A 30 1.65 12.53 -7.31
C CYS A 30 0.60 12.20 -8.37
N GLY A 31 0.83 12.63 -9.61
CA GLY A 31 -0.09 12.37 -10.71
C GLY A 31 -0.21 10.89 -11.07
N THR A 32 0.89 10.16 -11.05
CA THR A 32 0.89 8.70 -11.30
C THR A 32 0.11 7.98 -10.22
N CYS A 33 0.23 8.40 -8.95
CA CYS A 33 -0.54 7.84 -7.85
C CYS A 33 -2.04 8.01 -8.09
N ARG A 34 -2.44 9.19 -8.57
CA ARG A 34 -3.85 9.46 -8.88
C ARG A 34 -4.37 8.54 -9.99
N ARG A 35 -3.56 8.27 -10.99
CA ARG A 35 -3.94 7.37 -12.09
C ARG A 35 -4.00 5.91 -11.63
N GLU A 36 -3.10 5.52 -10.71
CA GLU A 36 -3.03 4.13 -10.21
C GLU A 36 -4.08 3.83 -9.14
N ALA A 37 -4.51 4.83 -8.36
CA ALA A 37 -5.42 4.63 -7.25
C ALA A 37 -6.71 3.87 -7.62
N PRO A 38 -7.42 4.21 -8.72
CA PRO A 38 -8.61 3.45 -9.10
C PRO A 38 -8.32 1.99 -9.45
N ARG A 39 -7.16 1.71 -10.02
CA ARG A 39 -6.75 0.34 -10.36
C ARG A 39 -6.49 -0.48 -9.11
N ILE A 40 -5.86 0.13 -8.11
CA ILE A 40 -5.59 -0.53 -6.83
C ILE A 40 -6.89 -0.71 -6.04
N GLU A 41 -7.79 0.27 -6.09
CA GLU A 41 -9.11 0.12 -5.48
C GLU A 41 -9.89 -1.04 -6.12
N ALA A 42 -9.83 -1.18 -7.45
CA ALA A 42 -10.47 -2.30 -8.15
C ALA A 42 -9.86 -3.63 -7.72
N PHE A 43 -8.54 -3.70 -7.57
CA PHE A 43 -7.86 -4.88 -7.06
C PHE A 43 -8.34 -5.21 -5.65
N HIS A 44 -8.44 -4.19 -4.78
CA HIS A 44 -8.97 -4.36 -3.43
C HIS A 44 -10.38 -4.94 -3.43
N GLN A 45 -11.26 -4.39 -4.27
CA GLN A 45 -12.64 -4.86 -4.37
C GLN A 45 -12.72 -6.32 -4.82
N ARG A 46 -11.89 -6.70 -5.79
CA ARG A 46 -11.89 -8.08 -6.30
C ARG A 46 -11.46 -9.11 -5.26
N HIS A 47 -10.56 -8.73 -4.35
CA HIS A 47 -9.91 -9.66 -3.43
C HIS A 47 -10.31 -9.49 -1.97
N ALA A 48 -11.17 -8.54 -1.64
CA ALA A 48 -11.50 -8.17 -0.26
C ALA A 48 -11.97 -9.35 0.60
N ASN A 49 -12.66 -10.31 0.00
CA ASN A 49 -13.16 -11.48 0.70
C ASN A 49 -12.39 -12.76 0.34
N ALA A 50 -11.22 -12.62 -0.26
CA ALA A 50 -10.44 -13.75 -0.77
C ALA A 50 -9.04 -13.81 -0.18
N GLY A 51 -8.85 -13.25 1.02
CA GLY A 51 -7.57 -13.34 1.73
C GLY A 51 -6.50 -12.36 1.24
N VAL A 52 -6.90 -11.25 0.64
CA VAL A 52 -5.98 -10.20 0.20
C VAL A 52 -6.45 -8.85 0.73
N GLU A 53 -5.58 -8.16 1.43
CA GLU A 53 -5.83 -6.82 1.97
C GLU A 53 -4.97 -5.81 1.23
N VAL A 54 -5.45 -4.56 1.17
CA VAL A 54 -4.69 -3.44 0.63
C VAL A 54 -4.53 -2.39 1.72
N LEU A 55 -3.34 -1.83 1.84
CA LEU A 55 -3.03 -0.73 2.75
C LEU A 55 -2.35 0.37 1.97
N GLY A 56 -2.88 1.59 2.07
CA GLY A 56 -2.21 2.76 1.54
C GLY A 56 -1.34 3.43 2.61
N ILE A 57 -0.21 3.98 2.20
CA ILE A 57 0.64 4.80 3.06
C ILE A 57 0.93 6.11 2.33
N SER A 58 0.36 7.20 2.83
CA SER A 58 0.61 8.54 2.32
C SER A 58 1.91 9.09 2.89
N VAL A 59 2.71 9.77 2.06
CA VAL A 59 3.91 10.47 2.51
C VAL A 59 3.66 11.97 2.76
N ASP A 60 2.40 12.36 2.91
CA ASP A 60 2.03 13.77 3.09
C ASP A 60 2.29 14.32 4.49
N SER A 61 2.71 13.49 5.45
CA SER A 61 2.90 13.80 6.87
C SER A 61 1.55 14.14 7.55
N LEU A 62 1.52 14.11 8.87
CA LEU A 62 0.31 14.55 9.59
C LEU A 62 -0.04 15.99 9.28
N GLU A 63 0.96 16.84 9.03
CA GLU A 63 0.72 18.24 8.63
C GLU A 63 -0.07 18.33 7.34
N GLY A 64 0.11 17.39 6.41
CA GLY A 64 -0.59 17.33 5.12
C GLY A 64 -1.79 16.39 5.11
N VAL A 65 -2.27 15.95 6.28
CA VAL A 65 -3.32 14.93 6.36
C VAL A 65 -4.63 15.36 5.68
N MET A 66 -4.91 16.64 5.63
CA MET A 66 -6.11 17.12 4.94
C MET A 66 -6.04 16.86 3.43
N ASN A 67 -4.86 17.00 2.85
CA ASN A 67 -4.64 16.66 1.44
C ASN A 67 -4.74 15.15 1.22
N ALA A 68 -4.23 14.37 2.15
CA ALA A 68 -4.34 12.91 2.10
C ALA A 68 -5.82 12.48 2.17
N ARG A 69 -6.59 13.05 3.08
CA ARG A 69 -8.03 12.78 3.18
C ARG A 69 -8.77 13.14 1.89
N ARG A 70 -8.42 14.28 1.29
CA ARG A 70 -9.02 14.70 0.02
C ARG A 70 -8.71 13.71 -1.10
N PHE A 71 -7.47 13.25 -1.20
CA PHE A 71 -7.07 12.25 -2.19
C PHE A 71 -7.89 10.96 -2.04
N VAL A 72 -8.01 10.44 -0.81
CA VAL A 72 -8.79 9.23 -0.52
C VAL A 72 -10.25 9.43 -0.95
N ARG A 73 -10.82 10.57 -0.61
CA ARG A 73 -12.21 10.87 -0.92
C ARG A 73 -12.44 11.03 -2.42
N GLN A 74 -11.58 11.78 -3.11
CA GLN A 74 -11.69 12.03 -4.55
C GLN A 74 -11.56 10.75 -5.38
N ASN A 75 -10.71 9.82 -4.93
CA ASN A 75 -10.50 8.55 -5.60
C ASN A 75 -11.39 7.43 -5.06
N ARG A 76 -12.25 7.75 -4.09
CA ARG A 76 -13.21 6.81 -3.49
C ARG A 76 -12.54 5.52 -2.99
N LEU A 77 -11.39 5.67 -2.34
CA LEU A 77 -10.64 4.54 -1.81
C LEU A 77 -11.34 4.00 -0.56
N THR A 78 -11.53 2.67 -0.51
CA THR A 78 -12.18 2.00 0.61
C THR A 78 -11.20 1.19 1.47
N PHE A 79 -9.97 0.97 0.99
CA PHE A 79 -8.95 0.32 1.80
C PHE A 79 -8.38 1.30 2.83
N PRO A 80 -7.84 0.79 3.96
CA PRO A 80 -7.28 1.67 4.99
C PRO A 80 -6.02 2.38 4.50
N ASN A 81 -5.80 3.58 5.05
CA ASN A 81 -4.65 4.41 4.72
C ASN A 81 -4.00 4.95 5.99
N LEU A 82 -2.68 4.91 6.02
CA LEU A 82 -1.86 5.53 7.05
C LEU A 82 -1.12 6.71 6.45
N VAL A 83 -0.52 7.52 7.32
CA VAL A 83 0.29 8.67 6.90
C VAL A 83 1.63 8.64 7.65
N GLY A 84 2.68 9.05 6.97
CA GLY A 84 4.01 9.19 7.55
C GLY A 84 4.79 10.30 6.89
N ASP A 85 5.90 10.67 7.51
CA ASP A 85 6.83 11.62 6.90
C ASP A 85 7.59 10.93 5.77
N PRO A 86 7.97 11.67 4.72
CA PRO A 86 8.67 11.06 3.57
C PRO A 86 9.92 10.29 3.98
N GLU A 87 10.71 10.83 4.93
CA GLU A 87 11.93 10.18 5.39
C GLU A 87 11.66 8.87 6.11
N ASP A 88 10.63 8.84 6.95
CA ASP A 88 10.27 7.63 7.70
C ASP A 88 9.76 6.53 6.78
N VAL A 89 8.95 6.90 5.78
CA VAL A 89 8.44 5.96 4.80
C VAL A 89 9.57 5.44 3.90
N ALA A 90 10.50 6.32 3.51
CA ALA A 90 11.66 5.92 2.72
C ALA A 90 12.54 4.93 3.49
N LEU A 91 12.74 5.14 4.81
CA LEU A 91 13.48 4.21 5.66
C LEU A 91 12.75 2.87 5.78
N LEU A 92 11.43 2.90 5.96
CA LEU A 92 10.62 1.69 6.00
C LEU A 92 10.81 0.86 4.72
N TYR A 93 10.75 1.53 3.58
CA TYR A 93 10.93 0.87 2.29
C TYR A 93 12.34 0.28 2.15
N LEU A 94 13.36 1.07 2.51
CA LEU A 94 14.76 0.61 2.44
C LEU A 94 15.00 -0.58 3.37
N ASP A 95 14.51 -0.51 4.61
CA ASP A 95 14.68 -1.60 5.58
C ASP A 95 13.96 -2.87 5.12
N THR A 96 12.83 -2.73 4.44
CA THR A 96 12.04 -3.87 3.98
C THR A 96 12.60 -4.49 2.71
N THR A 97 13.06 -3.68 1.76
CA THR A 97 13.44 -4.15 0.42
C THR A 97 14.94 -4.21 0.17
N GLY A 98 15.73 -3.49 0.96
CA GLY A 98 17.15 -3.29 0.69
C GLY A 98 17.43 -2.30 -0.44
N THR A 99 16.41 -1.62 -0.96
CA THR A 99 16.48 -0.72 -2.09
C THR A 99 15.87 0.64 -1.72
N HIS A 100 16.47 1.72 -2.18
CA HIS A 100 15.94 3.06 -1.93
C HIS A 100 14.62 3.29 -2.66
N LEU A 101 13.71 3.99 -2.00
CA LEU A 101 12.45 4.43 -2.62
C LEU A 101 12.73 5.65 -3.51
N LEU A 102 12.71 5.46 -4.81
CA LEU A 102 13.08 6.50 -5.78
C LEU A 102 11.91 7.37 -6.23
N GLY A 103 10.72 7.11 -5.76
CA GLY A 103 9.56 7.90 -6.13
C GLY A 103 8.26 7.23 -5.69
N THR A 104 7.13 7.83 -6.08
CA THR A 104 5.80 7.28 -5.81
C THR A 104 5.05 7.09 -7.12
N PRO A 105 4.12 6.14 -7.19
CA PRO A 105 3.78 5.20 -6.13
C PRO A 105 4.86 4.12 -5.94
N GLY A 106 5.03 3.68 -4.69
CA GLY A 106 5.83 2.51 -4.36
C GLY A 106 4.92 1.38 -3.94
N PHE A 107 5.30 0.13 -4.24
CA PHE A 107 4.48 -1.03 -3.92
C PHE A 107 5.28 -2.08 -3.17
N LEU A 108 4.65 -2.68 -2.17
CA LEU A 108 5.17 -3.81 -1.41
C LEU A 108 4.07 -4.87 -1.37
N LEU A 109 4.38 -6.11 -1.71
CA LEU A 109 3.43 -7.21 -1.56
C LEU A 109 4.00 -8.20 -0.55
N PHE A 110 3.26 -8.41 0.54
CA PHE A 110 3.62 -9.36 1.60
C PHE A 110 2.73 -10.60 1.48
N ASN A 111 3.34 -11.78 1.67
CA ASN A 111 2.57 -13.03 1.69
C ASN A 111 1.81 -13.19 3.03
N PRO A 112 0.96 -14.21 3.19
CA PRO A 112 0.19 -14.40 4.42
C PRO A 112 1.01 -14.56 5.70
N ARG A 113 2.29 -14.89 5.59
CA ARG A 113 3.20 -14.97 6.74
C ARG A 113 3.89 -13.64 7.05
N GLY A 114 3.60 -12.59 6.28
CA GLY A 114 4.21 -11.28 6.46
C GLY A 114 5.58 -11.13 5.82
N ARG A 115 5.96 -12.02 4.92
CA ARG A 115 7.24 -11.93 4.20
C ARG A 115 7.05 -11.21 2.89
N LEU A 116 8.02 -10.37 2.53
CA LEU A 116 8.00 -9.63 1.28
C LEU A 116 8.09 -10.61 0.09
N ARG A 117 7.13 -10.51 -0.83
CA ARG A 117 7.09 -11.33 -2.04
C ARG A 117 7.62 -10.60 -3.27
N THR A 118 7.23 -9.33 -3.42
CA THR A 118 7.68 -8.48 -4.52
C THR A 118 7.48 -7.01 -4.16
N PHE A 119 8.16 -6.13 -4.88
CA PHE A 119 8.08 -4.69 -4.65
C PHE A 119 8.49 -3.94 -5.92
N GLY A 120 8.22 -2.66 -5.95
CA GLY A 120 8.61 -1.81 -7.07
C GLY A 120 8.07 -0.40 -6.96
N VAL A 121 8.43 0.43 -7.93
CA VAL A 121 8.03 1.85 -8.01
C VAL A 121 7.41 2.08 -9.39
N GLY A 122 6.42 2.97 -9.43
CA GLY A 122 5.71 3.31 -10.66
C GLY A 122 4.45 2.48 -10.83
N PRO A 123 3.85 2.51 -12.04
CA PRO A 123 2.67 1.70 -12.32
C PRO A 123 2.93 0.22 -12.06
N VAL A 124 1.97 -0.44 -11.43
CA VAL A 124 2.09 -1.86 -11.10
C VAL A 124 1.30 -2.69 -12.10
N ASP A 125 1.83 -3.88 -12.42
CA ASP A 125 1.11 -4.86 -13.23
C ASP A 125 0.11 -5.61 -12.32
N VAL A 126 -1.12 -5.13 -12.30
CA VAL A 126 -2.19 -5.69 -11.46
C VAL A 126 -2.49 -7.13 -11.86
N GLY A 127 -2.40 -7.47 -13.15
CA GLY A 127 -2.59 -8.84 -13.61
C GLY A 127 -1.56 -9.79 -13.03
N ARG A 128 -0.30 -9.33 -12.90
CA ARG A 128 0.74 -10.13 -12.23
C ARG A 128 0.44 -10.33 -10.76
N LEU A 129 -0.05 -9.29 -10.08
CA LEU A 129 -0.45 -9.40 -8.67
C LEU A 129 -1.60 -10.40 -8.50
N ASP A 130 -2.60 -10.34 -9.38
CA ASP A 130 -3.71 -11.29 -9.38
C ASP A 130 -3.19 -12.73 -9.49
N ARG A 131 -2.22 -12.96 -10.39
CA ARG A 131 -1.64 -14.30 -10.57
C ARG A 131 -0.86 -14.76 -9.33
N ILE A 132 -0.06 -13.88 -8.73
CA ILE A 132 0.74 -14.23 -7.56
C ILE A 132 -0.16 -14.66 -6.40
N VAL A 133 -1.17 -13.87 -6.07
CA VAL A 133 -2.06 -14.20 -4.95
C VAL A 133 -2.93 -15.43 -5.26
N GLY A 134 -3.24 -15.67 -6.53
CA GLY A 134 -3.98 -16.85 -6.96
C GLY A 134 -3.17 -18.14 -6.88
N GLU A 135 -1.88 -18.10 -7.25
CA GLU A 135 -0.99 -19.25 -7.19
C GLU A 135 -0.91 -19.86 -5.79
N ILE A 136 -0.77 -19.01 -4.77
CA ILE A 136 -0.67 -19.48 -3.40
C ILE A 136 -1.94 -20.22 -2.97
N SER A 137 -3.09 -19.81 -3.48
CA SER A 137 -4.35 -20.46 -3.17
C SER A 137 -4.45 -21.87 -3.73
N LEU A 138 -3.70 -22.15 -4.82
CA LEU A 138 -3.72 -23.44 -5.47
C LEU A 138 -2.75 -24.45 -4.86
N VAL A 139 -1.71 -23.98 -4.15
CA VAL A 139 -0.63 -24.86 -3.65
C VAL A 139 -0.71 -25.11 -2.15
N ARG A 140 -1.75 -24.65 -1.49
CA ARG A 140 -1.94 -24.91 -0.06
C ARG A 140 -2.30 -26.34 0.25
#